data_2f4bbb7b5e9b2b0883aebd65bced4e13
#
_entry.id   2f4bbb7b5e9b2b0883aebd65bced4e13
#
_cell.length_a   1.000
_cell.length_b   1.000
_cell.length_c   1.000
_cell.angle_alpha   90.00
_cell.angle_beta   90.00
_cell.angle_gamma   90.00
#
_symmetry.space_group_name_H-M   'P 1'
#
loop_
_entity.id
_entity.type
_entity.pdbx_description
1 polymer ?
#
loop_
_entity_poly.entity_id
_entity_poly.type
_entity_poly.pdbx_seq_one_letter_code
_entity_poly.pdbx_strand_id
1 'polypeptide(L)'
;MALLTTPDSAFVWLSDTEMTRSCGASLTETLYGFPVTIYCTGELGTGKTTLLQGFARRLGIGENLTSPTFALEQRYSFPLSACPACPSEALRRREPCRRASRFPLTELLHLDLYRLSTREAQELVANSDNFDGIRCIEWADRLPDCGEKEGIHIYLSEILPGSDRKNCRELRVTFSDSLLPTRERIEQWRGYAALPAGVRRHCDAVAAFSARIAASFLGQGRFVRPLALTRAAEVHDLLRFVDFRQNGAHGTDEPTEEQQNTWIRWKERFPGQRHEAACATFLRGEGYDALAHIVEPHGLSLPHPSRTTIEQRILYYADKRVMSDTVVTLDERLADFRMRYGGTDMLGDAEIWYAGARRTEAELFPDGVPF
;
A
#
# COMPACT_ATOMS: atom_id res chain seq x y z
N MET A 1 21.89 15.37 -3.96
CA MET A 1 21.10 15.28 -5.21
C MET A 1 19.67 15.05 -4.79
N ALA A 2 18.79 16.04 -4.93
CA ALA A 2 17.39 15.89 -4.53
C ALA A 2 16.77 14.78 -5.38
N LEU A 3 16.23 13.76 -4.72
CA LEU A 3 15.44 12.72 -5.36
C LEU A 3 14.16 13.39 -5.88
N LEU A 4 14.03 13.52 -7.19
CA LEU A 4 12.78 13.93 -7.83
C LEU A 4 11.77 12.80 -7.61
N THR A 5 11.05 12.87 -6.50
CA THR A 5 9.97 11.93 -6.18
C THR A 5 8.69 12.49 -6.76
N THR A 6 8.00 11.70 -7.55
CA THR A 6 6.63 12.02 -7.96
C THR A 6 5.71 11.64 -6.79
N PRO A 7 4.87 12.55 -6.28
CA PRO A 7 3.96 12.20 -5.20
C PRO A 7 2.96 11.15 -5.69
N ASP A 8 2.69 10.16 -4.84
CA ASP A 8 1.61 9.20 -5.09
C ASP A 8 0.27 9.91 -4.87
N SER A 9 -0.61 9.89 -5.86
CA SER A 9 -1.89 10.58 -5.78
C SER A 9 -3.01 9.79 -6.42
N ALA A 10 -4.20 9.97 -5.89
CA ALA A 10 -5.41 9.33 -6.39
C ALA A 10 -6.59 10.30 -6.37
N PHE A 11 -7.59 9.96 -7.15
CA PHE A 11 -8.80 10.74 -7.34
C PHE A 11 -10.02 9.82 -7.20
N VAL A 12 -11.02 10.28 -6.44
CA VAL A 12 -12.24 9.52 -6.16
C VAL A 12 -13.46 10.42 -6.30
N TRP A 13 -14.51 9.90 -6.93
CA TRP A 13 -15.83 10.52 -6.96
C TRP A 13 -16.70 9.93 -5.85
N LEU A 14 -17.30 10.77 -5.03
CA LEU A 14 -18.17 10.39 -3.93
C LEU A 14 -19.60 10.80 -4.26
N SER A 15 -20.49 9.82 -4.46
CA SER A 15 -21.88 10.08 -4.85
C SER A 15 -22.75 10.60 -3.70
N ASP A 16 -22.41 10.18 -2.47
CA ASP A 16 -23.23 10.45 -1.30
C ASP A 16 -22.44 10.37 0.02
N THR A 17 -23.14 10.54 1.11
CA THR A 17 -22.56 10.51 2.46
C THR A 17 -22.04 9.13 2.87
N GLU A 18 -22.72 8.05 2.46
CA GLU A 18 -22.32 6.70 2.82
C GLU A 18 -21.05 6.29 2.05
N MET A 19 -20.97 6.65 0.78
CA MET A 19 -19.75 6.44 0.01
C MET A 19 -18.57 7.26 0.59
N THR A 20 -18.84 8.47 1.12
CA THR A 20 -17.82 9.26 1.82
C THR A 20 -17.30 8.54 3.07
N ARG A 21 -18.19 7.93 3.87
CA ARG A 21 -17.80 7.12 5.03
C ARG A 21 -17.04 5.86 4.62
N SER A 22 -17.53 5.14 3.62
CA SER A 22 -16.88 3.93 3.11
C SER A 22 -15.49 4.23 2.56
N CYS A 23 -15.34 5.35 1.87
CA CYS A 23 -14.05 5.83 1.39
C CYS A 23 -13.10 6.10 2.58
N GLY A 24 -13.56 6.82 3.60
CA GLY A 24 -12.79 7.04 4.83
C GLY A 24 -12.40 5.73 5.53
N ALA A 25 -13.30 4.77 5.60
CA ALA A 25 -13.02 3.45 6.17
C ALA A 25 -11.91 2.73 5.40
N SER A 26 -11.91 2.78 4.07
CA SER A 26 -10.90 2.12 3.24
C SER A 26 -9.49 2.72 3.41
N LEU A 27 -9.36 3.97 3.84
CA LEU A 27 -8.07 4.61 4.11
C LEU A 27 -7.24 3.83 5.15
N THR A 28 -7.88 3.14 6.09
CA THR A 28 -7.19 2.31 7.08
C THR A 28 -6.42 1.15 6.43
N GLU A 29 -6.84 0.70 5.26
CA GLU A 29 -6.24 -0.45 4.56
C GLU A 29 -4.97 -0.08 3.79
N THR A 30 -4.65 1.21 3.66
CA THR A 30 -3.46 1.72 2.96
C THR A 30 -2.48 2.46 3.89
N LEU A 31 -2.56 2.24 5.20
CA LEU A 31 -1.60 2.76 6.17
C LEU A 31 -0.39 1.82 6.29
N TYR A 32 0.82 2.36 6.12
CA TYR A 32 2.06 1.57 6.14
C TYR A 32 2.84 1.64 7.44
N GLY A 33 2.52 2.58 8.29
CA GLY A 33 3.20 2.75 9.55
C GLY A 33 2.69 3.94 10.35
N PHE A 34 3.32 4.17 11.47
CA PHE A 34 2.99 5.24 12.40
C PHE A 34 4.29 5.84 12.97
N PRO A 35 4.23 7.09 13.44
CA PRO A 35 3.05 7.99 13.41
C PRO A 35 2.66 8.40 11.99
N VAL A 36 1.40 8.78 11.78
CA VAL A 36 0.92 9.32 10.50
C VAL A 36 0.00 10.51 10.74
N THR A 37 0.12 11.55 9.89
CA THR A 37 -0.77 12.70 9.91
C THR A 37 -1.63 12.70 8.65
N ILE A 38 -2.94 12.87 8.83
CA ILE A 38 -3.95 13.01 7.77
C ILE A 38 -4.41 14.46 7.78
N TYR A 39 -4.10 15.18 6.71
CA TYR A 39 -4.49 16.58 6.50
C TYR A 39 -5.75 16.62 5.65
N CYS A 40 -6.85 17.15 6.19
CA CYS A 40 -8.12 17.30 5.48
C CYS A 40 -8.38 18.78 5.16
N THR A 41 -8.50 19.09 3.87
CA THR A 41 -8.80 20.43 3.36
C THR A 41 -10.10 20.43 2.55
N GLY A 42 -10.70 21.59 2.38
CA GLY A 42 -11.94 21.78 1.61
C GLY A 42 -12.94 22.66 2.35
N GLU A 43 -13.92 23.18 1.62
CA GLU A 43 -14.94 24.10 2.12
C GLU A 43 -15.84 23.50 3.21
N LEU A 44 -16.61 24.36 3.87
CA LEU A 44 -17.59 23.92 4.88
C LEU A 44 -18.66 23.02 4.23
N GLY A 45 -18.98 21.91 4.88
CA GLY A 45 -20.02 20.98 4.39
C GLY A 45 -19.52 19.94 3.37
N THR A 46 -18.27 19.99 2.89
CA THR A 46 -17.74 19.04 1.89
C THR A 46 -17.61 17.60 2.39
N GLY A 47 -17.67 17.36 3.71
CA GLY A 47 -17.69 16.00 4.27
C GLY A 47 -16.37 15.55 4.89
N LYS A 48 -15.47 16.48 5.25
CA LYS A 48 -14.20 16.15 5.96
C LYS A 48 -14.43 15.27 7.20
N THR A 49 -15.27 15.77 8.12
CA THR A 49 -15.63 15.02 9.34
C THR A 49 -16.35 13.71 9.02
N THR A 50 -17.20 13.67 7.98
CA THR A 50 -17.87 12.42 7.54
C THR A 50 -16.87 11.35 7.08
N LEU A 51 -15.85 11.75 6.34
CA LEU A 51 -14.77 10.86 5.92
C LEU A 51 -14.01 10.33 7.14
N LEU A 52 -13.64 11.22 8.07
CA LEU A 52 -12.96 10.84 9.31
C LEU A 52 -13.82 9.98 10.23
N GLN A 53 -15.15 10.12 10.22
CA GLN A 53 -16.07 9.21 10.92
C GLN A 53 -15.98 7.79 10.38
N GLY A 54 -15.95 7.62 9.06
CA GLY A 54 -15.75 6.33 8.42
C GLY A 54 -14.41 5.70 8.80
N PHE A 55 -13.36 6.49 8.76
CA PHE A 55 -12.01 6.09 9.17
C PHE A 55 -11.96 5.63 10.64
N ALA A 56 -12.44 6.45 11.57
CA ALA A 56 -12.45 6.17 13.00
C ALA A 56 -13.28 4.92 13.34
N ARG A 57 -14.46 4.78 12.73
CA ARG A 57 -15.31 3.58 12.89
C ARG A 57 -14.60 2.32 12.45
N ARG A 58 -13.85 2.35 11.36
CA ARG A 58 -13.09 1.20 10.86
C ARG A 58 -11.93 0.82 11.78
N LEU A 59 -11.34 1.80 12.49
CA LEU A 59 -10.36 1.57 13.55
C LEU A 59 -10.97 0.99 14.84
N GLY A 60 -12.29 0.85 14.90
CA GLY A 60 -12.98 0.33 16.08
C GLY A 60 -13.21 1.38 17.18
N ILE A 61 -13.12 2.67 16.86
CA ILE A 61 -13.51 3.74 17.77
C ILE A 61 -15.03 3.70 17.92
N GLY A 62 -15.50 3.34 19.12
CA GLY A 62 -16.94 3.19 19.40
C GLY A 62 -17.66 4.51 19.63
N GLU A 63 -16.92 5.58 19.96
CA GLU A 63 -17.45 6.92 20.15
C GLU A 63 -17.74 7.57 18.78
N ASN A 64 -18.77 8.40 18.74
CA ASN A 64 -19.08 9.15 17.53
C ASN A 64 -18.09 10.29 17.35
N LEU A 65 -17.18 10.17 16.37
CA LEU A 65 -16.25 11.24 16.04
C LEU A 65 -17.04 12.47 15.56
N THR A 66 -16.90 13.58 16.30
CA THR A 66 -17.50 14.89 15.98
C THR A 66 -16.39 15.89 15.70
N SER A 67 -16.67 16.89 14.86
CA SER A 67 -15.71 17.98 14.63
C SER A 67 -15.45 18.72 15.95
N PRO A 68 -14.21 18.83 16.42
CA PRO A 68 -13.88 19.52 17.67
C PRO A 68 -13.78 21.04 17.50
N THR A 69 -14.64 21.65 16.67
CA THR A 69 -14.58 23.08 16.30
C THR A 69 -14.59 24.03 17.52
N PHE A 70 -15.10 23.59 18.67
CA PHE A 70 -15.09 24.38 19.92
C PHE A 70 -13.99 23.95 20.89
N ALA A 71 -13.70 22.65 20.96
CA ALA A 71 -12.66 22.11 21.82
C ALA A 71 -11.28 22.18 21.20
N LEU A 72 -11.20 22.35 19.87
CA LEU A 72 -10.01 22.38 19.01
C LEU A 72 -9.27 21.03 18.92
N GLU A 73 -9.34 20.19 19.94
CA GLU A 73 -8.68 18.91 20.03
C GLU A 73 -9.59 17.86 20.69
N GLN A 74 -9.60 16.66 20.16
CA GLN A 74 -10.19 15.46 20.78
C GLN A 74 -9.28 14.26 20.58
N ARG A 75 -9.24 13.37 21.59
CA ARG A 75 -8.48 12.11 21.55
C ARG A 75 -9.42 10.93 21.66
N TYR A 76 -9.15 9.92 20.85
CA TYR A 76 -9.92 8.69 20.80
C TYR A 76 -8.98 7.51 20.93
N SER A 77 -9.37 6.54 21.76
CA SER A 77 -8.65 5.26 21.87
C SER A 77 -9.29 4.21 20.98
N PHE A 78 -8.50 3.32 20.41
CA PHE A 78 -8.99 2.20 19.61
C PHE A 78 -8.22 0.90 19.93
N PRO A 79 -8.86 -0.28 19.76
CA PRO A 79 -8.24 -1.55 20.11
C PRO A 79 -7.06 -1.86 19.19
N LEU A 80 -5.97 -2.37 19.76
CA LEU A 80 -4.77 -2.74 19.01
C LEU A 80 -5.04 -3.72 17.85
N SER A 81 -6.03 -4.60 18.03
CA SER A 81 -6.46 -5.56 16.99
C SER A 81 -7.01 -4.90 15.73
N ALA A 82 -7.45 -3.66 15.81
CA ALA A 82 -7.95 -2.89 14.67
C ALA A 82 -6.84 -2.11 13.94
N CYS A 83 -5.61 -2.09 14.48
CA CYS A 83 -4.48 -1.39 13.88
C CYS A 83 -3.99 -2.13 12.61
N PRO A 84 -4.17 -1.57 11.41
CA PRO A 84 -3.78 -2.24 10.16
C PRO A 84 -2.26 -2.39 10.01
N ALA A 85 -1.47 -1.51 10.63
CA ALA A 85 -0.01 -1.59 10.61
C ALA A 85 0.56 -2.59 11.63
N CYS A 86 -0.29 -3.20 12.49
CA CYS A 86 0.15 -4.15 13.49
C CYS A 86 -0.10 -5.58 12.95
N PRO A 87 0.94 -6.33 12.56
CA PRO A 87 0.76 -7.71 12.11
C PRO A 87 0.15 -8.55 13.22
N SER A 88 -0.67 -9.54 12.84
CA SER A 88 -1.28 -10.50 13.75
C SER A 88 -0.26 -11.10 14.72
N GLU A 89 -0.70 -11.59 15.86
CA GLU A 89 0.11 -12.14 16.96
C GLU A 89 1.21 -13.15 16.51
N ALA A 90 1.00 -13.83 15.39
CA ALA A 90 1.95 -14.76 14.80
C ALA A 90 3.23 -14.09 14.25
N LEU A 91 3.16 -12.82 13.83
CA LEU A 91 4.33 -12.04 13.36
C LEU A 91 5.03 -11.31 14.51
N ARG A 92 4.35 -11.02 15.62
CA ARG A 92 4.95 -10.43 16.83
C ARG A 92 6.05 -11.30 17.46
N ARG A 93 6.05 -12.59 17.19
CA ARG A 93 7.03 -13.54 17.75
C ARG A 93 8.36 -13.60 17.01
N ARG A 94 8.47 -13.02 15.81
CA ARG A 94 9.71 -13.17 15.00
C ARG A 94 10.65 -11.97 14.99
N GLU A 95 10.13 -10.73 15.04
CA GLU A 95 10.95 -9.54 15.36
C GLU A 95 10.01 -8.38 15.71
N PRO A 96 10.31 -7.57 16.73
CA PRO A 96 9.59 -6.32 16.91
C PRO A 96 9.90 -5.45 15.69
N CYS A 97 8.87 -4.95 15.02
CA CYS A 97 9.01 -3.86 14.07
C CYS A 97 9.89 -2.79 14.75
N ARG A 98 11.11 -2.54 14.23
CA ARG A 98 12.09 -1.63 14.88
C ARG A 98 11.59 -0.19 14.99
N ARG A 99 10.44 0.13 14.36
CA ARG A 99 9.68 1.37 14.50
C ARG A 99 8.36 1.21 15.25
N ALA A 100 8.00 0.01 15.73
CA ALA A 100 6.95 -0.07 16.73
C ALA A 100 7.49 0.66 17.95
N SER A 101 7.04 1.88 18.13
CA SER A 101 7.18 2.64 19.36
C SER A 101 6.90 1.71 20.54
N ARG A 102 7.52 1.98 21.67
CA ARG A 102 7.42 1.16 22.91
C ARG A 102 5.98 0.89 23.37
N PHE A 103 4.98 1.45 22.68
CA PHE A 103 3.56 1.31 22.98
C PHE A 103 2.79 0.95 21.70
N PRO A 104 1.90 -0.03 21.76
CA PRO A 104 0.98 -0.30 20.68
C PRO A 104 0.13 0.95 20.44
N LEU A 105 0.07 1.42 19.19
CA LEU A 105 -0.72 2.57 18.81
C LEU A 105 -2.20 2.29 19.08
N THR A 106 -2.75 3.06 19.96
CA THR A 106 -4.15 2.94 20.38
C THR A 106 -4.86 4.29 20.38
N GLU A 107 -4.23 5.35 19.87
CA GLU A 107 -4.80 6.69 19.91
C GLU A 107 -4.89 7.36 18.55
N LEU A 108 -6.00 8.09 18.37
CA LEU A 108 -6.24 9.03 17.28
C LEU A 108 -6.43 10.42 17.91
N LEU A 109 -5.65 11.38 17.43
CA LEU A 109 -5.76 12.79 17.78
C LEU A 109 -6.50 13.52 16.64
N HIS A 110 -7.65 14.11 16.92
CA HIS A 110 -8.45 14.89 15.99
C HIS A 110 -8.35 16.38 16.32
N LEU A 111 -7.84 17.16 15.37
CA LEU A 111 -7.69 18.62 15.45
C LEU A 111 -8.62 19.29 14.41
N ASP A 112 -9.21 20.42 14.79
CA ASP A 112 -10.00 21.26 13.89
C ASP A 112 -9.47 22.71 13.94
N LEU A 113 -8.95 23.20 12.82
CA LEU A 113 -8.31 24.51 12.74
C LEU A 113 -9.25 25.61 12.22
N TYR A 114 -10.54 25.33 12.04
CA TYR A 114 -11.51 26.24 11.40
C TYR A 114 -11.52 27.64 11.97
N ARG A 115 -11.51 27.77 13.32
CA ARG A 115 -11.64 29.03 14.04
C ARG A 115 -10.32 29.74 14.33
N LEU A 116 -9.21 29.10 14.05
CA LEU A 116 -7.90 29.58 14.40
C LEU A 116 -7.32 30.50 13.33
N SER A 117 -6.58 31.49 13.77
CA SER A 117 -5.62 32.20 12.92
C SER A 117 -4.48 31.25 12.53
N THR A 118 -3.75 31.60 11.47
CA THR A 118 -2.57 30.83 11.03
C THR A 118 -1.58 30.58 12.15
N ARG A 119 -1.32 31.57 13.00
CA ARG A 119 -0.38 31.44 14.13
C ARG A 119 -0.90 30.44 15.17
N GLU A 120 -2.14 30.56 15.59
CA GLU A 120 -2.76 29.65 16.56
C GLU A 120 -2.82 28.21 16.04
N ALA A 121 -3.13 28.05 14.74
CA ALA A 121 -3.12 26.75 14.09
C ALA A 121 -1.73 26.11 14.12
N GLN A 122 -0.67 26.89 13.81
CA GLN A 122 0.71 26.42 13.89
C GLN A 122 1.10 26.01 15.32
N GLU A 123 0.75 26.82 16.32
CA GLU A 123 1.04 26.54 17.74
C GLU A 123 0.32 25.25 18.21
N LEU A 124 -0.96 25.08 17.86
CA LEU A 124 -1.73 23.87 18.22
C LEU A 124 -1.11 22.61 17.58
N VAL A 125 -0.77 22.66 16.30
CA VAL A 125 -0.19 21.50 15.61
C VAL A 125 1.20 21.19 16.15
N ALA A 126 2.06 22.20 16.38
CA ALA A 126 3.40 22.03 16.94
C ALA A 126 3.37 21.37 18.34
N ASN A 127 2.38 21.68 19.16
CA ASN A 127 2.20 21.04 20.46
C ASN A 127 1.93 19.53 20.36
N SER A 128 1.50 19.04 19.19
CA SER A 128 1.23 17.63 18.92
C SER A 128 2.29 16.93 18.07
N ASP A 129 3.43 17.56 17.78
CA ASP A 129 4.45 16.98 16.87
C ASP A 129 5.10 15.69 17.41
N ASN A 130 5.10 15.52 18.73
CA ASN A 130 5.59 14.30 19.38
C ASN A 130 4.48 13.24 19.60
N PHE A 131 3.29 13.43 19.02
CA PHE A 131 2.22 12.46 19.16
C PHE A 131 2.53 11.19 18.38
N ASP A 132 2.57 10.07 19.08
CA ASP A 132 2.94 8.75 18.53
C ASP A 132 1.69 7.96 18.14
N GLY A 133 0.89 8.50 17.23
CA GLY A 133 -0.38 7.91 16.81
C GLY A 133 -0.85 8.42 15.45
N ILE A 134 -2.15 8.39 15.24
CA ILE A 134 -2.79 8.94 14.05
C ILE A 134 -3.26 10.35 14.36
N ARG A 135 -2.75 11.36 13.67
CA ARG A 135 -3.28 12.73 13.72
C ARG A 135 -4.20 12.97 12.54
N CYS A 136 -5.42 13.42 12.81
CA CYS A 136 -6.36 13.89 11.80
C CYS A 136 -6.56 15.39 11.99
N ILE A 137 -6.26 16.19 10.98
CA ILE A 137 -6.31 17.66 11.05
C ILE A 137 -7.32 18.17 10.02
N GLU A 138 -8.47 18.66 10.47
CA GLU A 138 -9.42 19.36 9.59
C GLU A 138 -9.02 20.82 9.41
N TRP A 139 -9.37 21.41 8.25
CA TRP A 139 -9.00 22.76 7.84
C TRP A 139 -7.49 22.98 7.79
N ALA A 140 -6.79 22.00 7.27
CA ALA A 140 -5.34 22.00 7.21
C ALA A 140 -4.77 23.10 6.29
N ASP A 141 -5.59 23.71 5.43
CA ASP A 141 -5.28 24.91 4.65
C ASP A 141 -4.98 26.16 5.52
N ARG A 142 -5.30 26.14 6.82
CA ARG A 142 -4.87 27.15 7.79
C ARG A 142 -3.37 27.09 8.09
N LEU A 143 -2.71 26.00 7.77
CA LEU A 143 -1.27 25.84 7.94
C LEU A 143 -0.56 26.34 6.69
N PRO A 144 0.42 27.24 6.79
CA PRO A 144 1.30 27.56 5.69
C PRO A 144 2.07 26.29 5.28
N ASP A 145 2.32 26.14 4.01
CA ASP A 145 3.08 25.02 3.42
C ASP A 145 2.53 23.63 3.78
N CYS A 146 1.20 23.54 4.05
CA CYS A 146 0.56 22.26 4.39
C CYS A 146 0.88 21.17 3.36
N GLY A 147 0.82 21.50 2.06
CA GLY A 147 1.06 20.55 0.97
C GLY A 147 2.49 19.99 0.90
N GLU A 148 3.45 20.62 1.58
CA GLU A 148 4.87 20.18 1.64
C GLU A 148 5.15 19.29 2.86
N LYS A 149 4.21 19.16 3.79
CA LYS A 149 4.37 18.35 5.01
C LYS A 149 4.26 16.87 4.70
N GLU A 150 5.07 16.07 5.39
CA GLU A 150 4.94 14.60 5.34
C GLU A 150 3.59 14.16 5.90
N GLY A 151 2.86 13.32 5.16
CA GLY A 151 1.56 12.81 5.58
C GLY A 151 0.64 12.44 4.42
N ILE A 152 -0.64 12.25 4.75
CA ILE A 152 -1.70 11.96 3.78
C ILE A 152 -2.56 13.22 3.63
N HIS A 153 -2.57 13.81 2.45
CA HIS A 153 -3.30 15.04 2.17
C HIS A 153 -4.58 14.73 1.42
N ILE A 154 -5.71 15.07 2.02
CA ILE A 154 -7.05 14.85 1.47
C ILE A 154 -7.69 16.20 1.20
N TYR A 155 -8.07 16.42 -0.05
CA TYR A 155 -8.81 17.59 -0.49
C TYR A 155 -10.22 17.17 -0.94
N LEU A 156 -11.25 17.74 -0.32
CA LEU A 156 -12.64 17.53 -0.67
C LEU A 156 -13.25 18.81 -1.25
N SER A 157 -13.88 18.69 -2.41
CA SER A 157 -14.64 19.78 -3.02
C SER A 157 -16.03 19.34 -3.46
N GLU A 158 -16.97 20.25 -3.46
CA GLU A 158 -18.25 20.05 -4.12
C GLU A 158 -18.10 20.27 -5.62
N ILE A 159 -18.89 19.55 -6.40
CA ILE A 159 -18.94 19.77 -7.84
C ILE A 159 -19.80 21.00 -8.11
N LEU A 160 -19.29 21.90 -8.93
CA LEU A 160 -20.00 23.11 -9.31
C LEU A 160 -21.36 22.80 -9.96
N PRO A 161 -22.40 23.62 -9.70
CA PRO A 161 -23.72 23.50 -10.33
C PRO A 161 -23.58 23.53 -11.85
N GLY A 162 -24.24 22.61 -12.54
CA GLY A 162 -24.21 22.50 -14.01
C GLY A 162 -23.56 21.28 -14.57
N SER A 163 -22.90 20.46 -13.75
CA SER A 163 -22.47 19.10 -14.16
C SER A 163 -23.66 18.12 -14.05
N ASP A 164 -23.65 17.08 -14.87
CA ASP A 164 -24.63 15.97 -14.79
C ASP A 164 -24.55 15.19 -13.47
N ARG A 165 -23.57 15.49 -12.62
CA ARG A 165 -23.30 14.83 -11.33
C ARG A 165 -23.74 15.70 -10.15
N LYS A 166 -25.03 15.98 -10.06
CA LYS A 166 -25.62 16.74 -8.93
C LYS A 166 -25.34 15.99 -7.62
N ASN A 167 -24.89 16.74 -6.59
CA ASN A 167 -24.59 16.24 -5.24
C ASN A 167 -23.38 15.30 -5.09
N CYS A 168 -22.56 15.10 -6.11
CA CYS A 168 -21.29 14.39 -5.97
C CYS A 168 -20.22 15.30 -5.36
N ARG A 169 -19.23 14.67 -4.72
CA ARG A 169 -18.02 15.32 -4.22
C ARG A 169 -16.81 14.78 -4.95
N GLU A 170 -15.85 15.66 -5.18
CA GLU A 170 -14.54 15.31 -5.65
C GLU A 170 -13.62 15.13 -4.44
N LEU A 171 -12.91 14.02 -4.37
CA LEU A 171 -11.89 13.78 -3.38
C LEU A 171 -10.56 13.52 -4.11
N ARG A 172 -9.56 14.33 -3.76
CA ARG A 172 -8.16 14.08 -4.14
C ARG A 172 -7.37 13.69 -2.92
N VAL A 173 -6.51 12.70 -3.06
CA VAL A 173 -5.57 12.31 -2.02
C VAL A 173 -4.15 12.35 -2.59
N THR A 174 -3.21 12.85 -1.78
CA THR A 174 -1.77 12.80 -2.06
C THR A 174 -1.09 12.14 -0.86
N PHE A 175 -0.31 11.11 -1.13
CA PHE A 175 0.44 10.36 -0.13
C PHE A 175 1.90 10.85 -0.14
N SER A 176 2.25 11.70 0.83
CA SER A 176 3.59 12.25 1.01
C SER A 176 4.31 11.62 2.22
N ASP A 177 3.73 10.57 2.81
CA ASP A 177 4.25 9.83 3.96
C ASP A 177 5.22 8.69 3.57
N SER A 178 5.57 8.59 2.29
CA SER A 178 6.48 7.57 1.79
C SER A 178 7.26 8.04 0.57
N LEU A 179 8.53 7.67 0.50
CA LEU A 179 9.37 7.90 -0.67
C LEU A 179 9.16 6.76 -1.69
N LEU A 180 9.05 7.12 -2.96
CA LEU A 180 8.94 6.16 -4.06
C LEU A 180 10.06 6.40 -5.09
N PRO A 181 10.64 5.33 -5.67
CA PRO A 181 11.66 5.46 -6.69
C PRO A 181 11.05 5.99 -7.99
N THR A 182 11.85 6.75 -8.75
CA THR A 182 11.49 7.08 -10.11
C THR A 182 11.59 5.83 -11.01
N ARG A 183 10.97 5.88 -12.19
CA ARG A 183 11.06 4.77 -13.15
C ARG A 183 12.51 4.55 -13.62
N GLU A 184 13.26 5.61 -13.80
CA GLU A 184 14.69 5.57 -14.16
C GLU A 184 15.51 4.85 -13.09
N ARG A 185 15.18 5.05 -11.81
CA ARG A 185 15.84 4.35 -10.70
C ARG A 185 15.55 2.84 -10.73
N ILE A 186 14.31 2.46 -11.01
CA ILE A 186 13.93 1.05 -11.17
C ILE A 186 14.67 0.42 -12.34
N GLU A 187 14.77 1.11 -13.49
CA GLU A 187 15.51 0.60 -14.64
C GLU A 187 17.01 0.44 -14.34
N GLN A 188 17.61 1.35 -13.57
CA GLN A 188 18.98 1.19 -13.08
C GLN A 188 19.13 -0.07 -12.23
N TRP A 189 18.21 -0.32 -11.28
CA TRP A 189 18.25 -1.52 -10.45
C TRP A 189 18.09 -2.80 -11.27
N ARG A 190 17.18 -2.81 -12.23
CA ARG A 190 16.99 -3.93 -13.18
C ARG A 190 18.26 -4.22 -13.97
N GLY A 191 18.97 -3.18 -14.40
CA GLY A 191 20.28 -3.29 -15.05
C GLY A 191 21.35 -3.85 -14.11
N TYR A 192 21.49 -3.29 -12.91
CA TYR A 192 22.48 -3.75 -11.91
C TYR A 192 22.23 -5.17 -11.45
N ALA A 193 20.98 -5.60 -11.39
CA ALA A 193 20.62 -6.98 -11.06
C ALA A 193 20.79 -7.94 -12.24
N ALA A 194 21.10 -7.45 -13.43
CA ALA A 194 21.08 -8.21 -14.68
C ALA A 194 19.78 -9.03 -14.81
N LEU A 195 18.64 -8.37 -14.56
CA LEU A 195 17.34 -9.03 -14.46
C LEU A 195 16.97 -9.75 -15.76
N PRO A 196 16.62 -11.06 -15.72
CA PRO A 196 16.22 -11.80 -16.91
C PRO A 196 15.05 -11.14 -17.64
N ALA A 197 15.10 -11.12 -18.98
CA ALA A 197 14.07 -10.48 -19.80
C ALA A 197 12.65 -11.04 -19.54
N GLY A 198 12.54 -12.35 -19.30
CA GLY A 198 11.26 -12.99 -18.93
C GLY A 198 10.70 -12.49 -17.61
N VAL A 199 11.56 -12.33 -16.57
CA VAL A 199 11.16 -11.81 -15.26
C VAL A 199 10.77 -10.33 -15.39
N ARG A 200 11.51 -9.54 -16.17
CA ARG A 200 11.17 -8.14 -16.44
C ARG A 200 9.78 -8.01 -17.05
N ARG A 201 9.48 -8.79 -18.12
CA ARG A 201 8.15 -8.78 -18.75
C ARG A 201 7.04 -9.18 -17.77
N HIS A 202 7.31 -10.17 -16.91
CA HIS A 202 6.39 -10.58 -15.85
C HIS A 202 6.09 -9.42 -14.89
N CYS A 203 7.11 -8.76 -14.34
CA CYS A 203 6.94 -7.60 -13.47
C CYS A 203 6.13 -6.47 -14.13
N ASP A 204 6.40 -6.17 -15.40
CA ASP A 204 5.69 -5.15 -16.16
C ASP A 204 4.20 -5.51 -16.35
N ALA A 205 3.90 -6.79 -16.62
CA ALA A 205 2.53 -7.29 -16.75
C ALA A 205 1.78 -7.26 -15.41
N VAL A 206 2.45 -7.66 -14.31
CA VAL A 206 1.89 -7.55 -12.95
C VAL A 206 1.62 -6.10 -12.60
N ALA A 207 2.50 -5.17 -12.94
CA ALA A 207 2.31 -3.74 -12.71
C ALA A 207 1.11 -3.19 -13.50
N ALA A 208 0.98 -3.55 -14.77
CA ALA A 208 -0.15 -3.13 -15.60
C ALA A 208 -1.49 -3.68 -15.06
N PHE A 209 -1.52 -4.94 -14.62
CA PHE A 209 -2.73 -5.55 -14.06
C PHE A 209 -3.08 -4.96 -12.69
N SER A 210 -2.09 -4.74 -11.82
CA SER A 210 -2.27 -4.07 -10.54
C SER A 210 -2.84 -2.66 -10.69
N ALA A 211 -2.36 -1.90 -11.69
CA ALA A 211 -2.89 -0.56 -11.99
C ALA A 211 -4.37 -0.61 -12.43
N ARG A 212 -4.78 -1.62 -13.20
CA ARG A 212 -6.21 -1.82 -13.55
C ARG A 212 -7.07 -2.10 -12.33
N ILE A 213 -6.59 -2.94 -11.42
CA ILE A 213 -7.29 -3.23 -10.15
C ILE A 213 -7.40 -1.95 -9.31
N ALA A 214 -6.30 -1.20 -9.17
CA ALA A 214 -6.29 0.07 -8.45
C ALA A 214 -7.30 1.08 -9.02
N ALA A 215 -7.35 1.23 -10.34
CA ALA A 215 -8.32 2.11 -11.00
C ALA A 215 -9.79 1.69 -10.73
N SER A 216 -10.07 0.37 -10.72
CA SER A 216 -11.41 -0.15 -10.37
C SER A 216 -11.77 0.20 -8.92
N PHE A 217 -10.83 0.07 -7.98
CA PHE A 217 -11.06 0.37 -6.57
C PHE A 217 -11.30 1.84 -6.32
N LEU A 218 -10.50 2.72 -6.93
CA LEU A 218 -10.70 4.16 -6.87
C LEU A 218 -12.06 4.55 -7.46
N GLY A 219 -12.46 3.92 -8.56
CA GLY A 219 -13.80 4.11 -9.15
C GLY A 219 -14.95 3.69 -8.23
N GLN A 220 -14.70 2.78 -7.28
CA GLN A 220 -15.65 2.33 -6.26
C GLN A 220 -15.55 3.12 -4.94
N GLY A 221 -14.74 4.17 -4.89
CA GLY A 221 -14.53 4.94 -3.66
C GLY A 221 -13.63 4.28 -2.62
N ARG A 222 -12.79 3.31 -3.02
CA ARG A 222 -11.83 2.67 -2.13
C ARG A 222 -10.43 3.25 -2.35
N PHE A 223 -9.78 3.66 -1.28
CA PHE A 223 -8.40 4.14 -1.35
C PHE A 223 -7.43 3.02 -1.68
N VAL A 224 -6.48 3.36 -2.51
CA VAL A 224 -5.29 2.58 -2.82
C VAL A 224 -4.20 3.57 -3.25
N ARG A 225 -2.94 3.24 -3.03
CA ARG A 225 -1.78 4.03 -3.49
C ARG A 225 -1.34 3.53 -4.86
N PRO A 226 -1.80 4.16 -5.96
CA PRO A 226 -1.63 3.59 -7.29
C PRO A 226 -0.17 3.58 -7.74
N LEU A 227 0.61 4.61 -7.39
CA LEU A 227 2.02 4.67 -7.77
C LEU A 227 2.85 3.71 -6.92
N ALA A 228 2.65 3.66 -5.59
CA ALA A 228 3.35 2.73 -4.72
C ALA A 228 3.11 1.28 -5.14
N LEU A 229 1.86 0.92 -5.44
CA LEU A 229 1.50 -0.40 -5.92
C LEU A 229 2.18 -0.73 -7.26
N THR A 230 2.15 0.21 -8.22
CA THR A 230 2.79 0.02 -9.52
C THR A 230 4.29 -0.16 -9.36
N ARG A 231 4.96 0.68 -8.57
CA ARG A 231 6.41 0.59 -8.31
C ARG A 231 6.78 -0.72 -7.60
N ALA A 232 5.95 -1.15 -6.63
CA ALA A 232 6.13 -2.44 -5.97
C ALA A 232 6.03 -3.60 -6.96
N ALA A 233 5.05 -3.58 -7.85
CA ALA A 233 4.89 -4.59 -8.89
C ALA A 233 6.04 -4.60 -9.91
N GLU A 234 6.58 -3.44 -10.26
CA GLU A 234 7.75 -3.33 -11.14
C GLU A 234 9.02 -3.97 -10.55
N VAL A 235 9.12 -4.11 -9.22
CA VAL A 235 10.33 -4.59 -8.53
C VAL A 235 10.13 -5.84 -7.66
N HIS A 236 8.91 -6.40 -7.56
CA HIS A 236 8.64 -7.49 -6.62
C HIS A 236 9.55 -8.72 -6.83
N ASP A 237 9.89 -9.02 -8.05
CA ASP A 237 10.76 -10.11 -8.47
C ASP A 237 12.16 -9.63 -8.93
N LEU A 238 12.60 -8.40 -8.51
CA LEU A 238 13.90 -7.83 -8.88
C LEU A 238 15.08 -8.78 -8.59
N LEU A 239 15.00 -9.51 -7.49
CA LEU A 239 16.03 -10.48 -7.07
C LEU A 239 15.55 -11.93 -7.22
N ARG A 240 14.63 -12.22 -8.14
CA ARG A 240 14.07 -13.56 -8.36
C ARG A 240 15.13 -14.65 -8.58
N PHE A 241 16.23 -14.30 -9.20
CA PHE A 241 17.35 -15.21 -9.46
C PHE A 241 18.02 -15.75 -8.18
N VAL A 242 17.77 -15.15 -7.02
CA VAL A 242 18.26 -15.68 -5.73
C VAL A 242 17.75 -17.10 -5.49
N ASP A 243 16.52 -17.40 -5.91
CA ASP A 243 15.89 -18.71 -5.77
C ASP A 243 16.22 -19.68 -6.92
N PHE A 244 16.95 -19.24 -7.97
CA PHE A 244 17.29 -20.12 -9.08
C PHE A 244 18.28 -21.19 -8.64
N ARG A 245 17.97 -22.46 -8.93
CA ARG A 245 18.89 -23.58 -8.74
C ARG A 245 20.00 -23.52 -9.81
N GLN A 246 21.11 -24.23 -9.56
CA GLN A 246 22.33 -24.18 -10.41
C GLN A 246 22.09 -24.52 -11.90
N ASN A 247 21.00 -25.19 -12.24
CA ASN A 247 20.75 -25.73 -13.59
C ASN A 247 19.79 -24.88 -14.43
N GLY A 248 19.68 -23.59 -14.19
CA GLY A 248 18.93 -22.68 -15.05
C GLY A 248 17.66 -22.12 -14.42
N ALA A 249 17.23 -20.98 -14.93
CA ALA A 249 15.98 -20.36 -14.57
C ALA A 249 14.83 -21.07 -15.30
N HIS A 250 13.90 -21.67 -14.58
CA HIS A 250 12.70 -22.22 -15.18
C HIS A 250 11.96 -21.15 -16.00
N GLY A 251 11.89 -21.36 -17.32
CA GLY A 251 11.13 -20.52 -18.23
C GLY A 251 11.82 -19.23 -18.72
N THR A 252 13.13 -19.07 -18.49
CA THR A 252 13.94 -17.98 -19.08
C THR A 252 14.99 -18.54 -20.03
N ASP A 253 15.47 -17.67 -20.94
CA ASP A 253 16.64 -17.98 -21.79
C ASP A 253 17.84 -18.39 -20.92
N GLU A 254 18.74 -19.21 -21.45
CA GLU A 254 19.96 -19.56 -20.74
C GLU A 254 20.75 -18.29 -20.37
N PRO A 255 21.11 -18.12 -19.08
CA PRO A 255 21.79 -16.91 -18.66
C PRO A 255 23.21 -16.83 -19.22
N THR A 256 23.64 -15.65 -19.60
CA THR A 256 25.02 -15.41 -20.00
C THR A 256 25.97 -15.59 -18.79
N GLU A 257 27.26 -15.81 -19.06
CA GLU A 257 28.28 -15.90 -18.01
C GLU A 257 28.35 -14.62 -17.15
N GLU A 258 28.19 -13.47 -17.77
CA GLU A 258 28.16 -12.18 -17.09
C GLU A 258 26.95 -12.06 -16.13
N GLN A 259 25.77 -12.52 -16.57
CA GLN A 259 24.58 -12.57 -15.73
C GLN A 259 24.79 -13.52 -14.55
N GLN A 260 25.33 -14.72 -14.78
CA GLN A 260 25.59 -15.69 -13.73
C GLN A 260 26.56 -15.12 -12.67
N ASN A 261 27.65 -14.49 -13.09
CA ASN A 261 28.63 -13.87 -12.21
C ASN A 261 28.01 -12.71 -11.41
N THR A 262 27.10 -11.95 -12.02
CA THR A 262 26.37 -10.89 -11.34
C THR A 262 25.43 -11.47 -10.28
N TRP A 263 24.67 -12.52 -10.61
CA TRP A 263 23.75 -13.15 -9.66
C TRP A 263 24.46 -13.83 -8.49
N ILE A 264 25.65 -14.41 -8.69
CA ILE A 264 26.48 -14.96 -7.60
C ILE A 264 26.80 -13.85 -6.59
N ARG A 265 27.30 -12.69 -7.05
CA ARG A 265 27.61 -11.53 -6.20
C ARG A 265 26.39 -11.01 -5.43
N TRP A 266 25.21 -11.03 -6.06
CA TRP A 266 23.97 -10.65 -5.39
C TRP A 266 23.55 -11.68 -4.33
N LYS A 267 23.65 -12.98 -4.61
CA LYS A 267 23.35 -14.06 -3.63
C LYS A 267 24.22 -13.97 -2.37
N GLU A 268 25.48 -13.60 -2.53
CA GLU A 268 26.42 -13.41 -1.41
C GLU A 268 26.00 -12.24 -0.48
N ARG A 269 25.26 -11.25 -0.99
CA ARG A 269 24.74 -10.14 -0.19
C ARG A 269 23.55 -10.52 0.67
N PHE A 270 22.82 -11.57 0.31
CA PHE A 270 21.57 -12.00 0.98
C PHE A 270 21.59 -13.48 1.33
N PRO A 271 22.56 -13.93 2.14
CA PRO A 271 22.75 -15.35 2.43
C PRO A 271 21.52 -15.93 3.14
N GLY A 272 21.00 -17.05 2.63
CA GLY A 272 19.87 -17.77 3.21
C GLY A 272 18.50 -17.10 3.07
N GLN A 273 18.43 -15.94 2.41
CA GLN A 273 17.14 -15.27 2.13
C GLN A 273 16.53 -15.79 0.83
N ARG A 274 15.21 -15.86 0.80
CA ARG A 274 14.46 -16.02 -0.44
C ARG A 274 14.34 -14.67 -1.15
N HIS A 275 13.97 -14.68 -2.43
CA HIS A 275 13.93 -13.46 -3.24
C HIS A 275 13.04 -12.36 -2.67
N GLU A 276 11.90 -12.69 -2.03
CA GLU A 276 10.97 -11.73 -1.43
C GLU A 276 11.65 -10.92 -0.31
N ALA A 277 12.29 -11.66 0.61
CA ALA A 277 13.01 -11.06 1.74
C ALA A 277 14.26 -10.31 1.28
N ALA A 278 15.01 -10.85 0.32
CA ALA A 278 16.19 -10.22 -0.26
C ALA A 278 15.83 -8.91 -0.95
N CYS A 279 14.74 -8.89 -1.74
CA CYS A 279 14.24 -7.70 -2.40
C CYS A 279 13.80 -6.64 -1.38
N ALA A 280 13.05 -7.03 -0.35
CA ALA A 280 12.65 -6.10 0.72
C ALA A 280 13.86 -5.54 1.49
N THR A 281 14.85 -6.38 1.81
CA THR A 281 16.09 -5.94 2.45
C THR A 281 16.86 -4.94 1.58
N PHE A 282 16.95 -5.20 0.27
CA PHE A 282 17.56 -4.28 -0.69
C PHE A 282 16.83 -2.93 -0.72
N LEU A 283 15.51 -2.95 -0.87
CA LEU A 283 14.69 -1.73 -0.94
C LEU A 283 14.78 -0.87 0.33
N ARG A 284 14.82 -1.51 1.52
CA ARG A 284 15.08 -0.79 2.79
C ARG A 284 16.46 -0.16 2.81
N GLY A 285 17.47 -0.88 2.32
CA GLY A 285 18.84 -0.36 2.20
C GLY A 285 18.97 0.83 1.25
N GLU A 286 18.08 0.93 0.26
CA GLU A 286 17.98 2.06 -0.66
C GLU A 286 17.06 3.20 -0.11
N GLY A 287 16.44 3.04 1.07
CA GLY A 287 15.59 4.04 1.73
C GLY A 287 14.12 4.02 1.32
N TYR A 288 13.64 2.93 0.69
CA TYR A 288 12.26 2.79 0.23
C TYR A 288 11.47 1.79 1.10
N ASP A 289 11.32 2.12 2.38
CA ASP A 289 10.66 1.24 3.38
C ASP A 289 9.23 0.88 2.99
N ALA A 290 8.45 1.84 2.47
CA ALA A 290 7.07 1.59 2.03
C ALA A 290 7.01 0.55 0.89
N LEU A 291 7.92 0.65 -0.07
CA LEU A 291 8.01 -0.30 -1.17
C LEU A 291 8.41 -1.69 -0.69
N ALA A 292 9.40 -1.76 0.21
CA ALA A 292 9.80 -2.99 0.86
C ALA A 292 8.63 -3.65 1.61
N HIS A 293 7.83 -2.85 2.32
CA HIS A 293 6.66 -3.31 3.04
C HIS A 293 5.62 -3.97 2.11
N ILE A 294 5.39 -3.38 0.92
CA ILE A 294 4.44 -3.96 -0.04
C ILE A 294 5.00 -5.26 -0.65
N VAL A 295 6.28 -5.28 -1.01
CA VAL A 295 6.92 -6.40 -1.72
C VAL A 295 7.11 -7.62 -0.83
N GLU A 296 7.53 -7.44 0.43
CA GLU A 296 7.96 -8.53 1.31
C GLU A 296 6.95 -9.69 1.44
N PRO A 297 5.63 -9.47 1.57
CA PRO A 297 4.67 -10.56 1.78
C PRO A 297 4.07 -11.14 0.49
N HIS A 298 4.64 -10.86 -0.71
CA HIS A 298 4.07 -11.40 -1.95
C HIS A 298 4.35 -12.89 -2.17
N GLY A 299 5.31 -13.46 -1.44
CA GLY A 299 5.74 -14.85 -1.59
C GLY A 299 4.71 -15.90 -1.19
N LEU A 300 4.98 -17.14 -1.60
CA LEU A 300 4.11 -18.30 -1.38
C LEU A 300 4.09 -18.78 0.07
N SER A 301 5.19 -18.60 0.78
CA SER A 301 5.44 -19.21 2.11
C SER A 301 4.79 -18.46 3.28
N LEU A 302 4.22 -17.28 3.03
CA LEU A 302 3.59 -16.50 4.10
C LEU A 302 2.09 -16.80 4.18
N PRO A 303 1.55 -17.02 5.41
CA PRO A 303 0.13 -17.24 5.59
C PRO A 303 -0.68 -16.00 5.19
N HIS A 304 -1.92 -16.21 4.79
CA HIS A 304 -2.83 -15.17 4.32
C HIS A 304 -2.92 -13.93 5.24
N PRO A 305 -2.98 -14.04 6.58
CA PRO A 305 -3.07 -12.87 7.45
C PRO A 305 -1.84 -11.95 7.45
N SER A 306 -0.75 -12.34 6.78
CA SER A 306 0.49 -11.53 6.71
C SER A 306 0.34 -10.29 5.81
N ARG A 307 -0.70 -10.23 4.96
CA ARG A 307 -0.94 -9.13 4.03
C ARG A 307 -1.96 -8.17 4.61
N THR A 308 -1.45 -7.17 5.30
CA THR A 308 -2.25 -6.24 6.10
C THR A 308 -2.81 -5.07 5.28
N THR A 309 -2.09 -4.63 4.22
CA THR A 309 -2.54 -3.51 3.38
C THR A 309 -3.20 -3.98 2.09
N ILE A 310 -3.98 -3.08 1.50
CA ILE A 310 -4.67 -3.34 0.24
C ILE A 310 -3.67 -3.55 -0.90
N GLU A 311 -2.56 -2.80 -0.92
CA GLU A 311 -1.51 -2.91 -1.94
C GLU A 311 -0.81 -4.28 -1.88
N GLN A 312 -0.54 -4.80 -0.68
CA GLN A 312 0.03 -6.14 -0.49
C GLN A 312 -0.90 -7.23 -1.03
N ARG A 313 -2.21 -7.10 -0.77
CA ARG A 313 -3.22 -8.04 -1.26
C ARG A 313 -3.36 -7.98 -2.78
N ILE A 314 -3.38 -6.77 -3.35
CA ILE A 314 -3.47 -6.59 -4.79
C ILE A 314 -2.22 -7.11 -5.48
N LEU A 315 -1.01 -6.77 -4.99
CA LEU A 315 0.24 -7.26 -5.57
C LEU A 315 0.30 -8.79 -5.55
N TYR A 316 0.02 -9.41 -4.40
CA TYR A 316 -0.03 -10.87 -4.29
C TYR A 316 -1.01 -11.49 -5.27
N TYR A 317 -2.24 -10.98 -5.34
CA TYR A 317 -3.26 -11.48 -6.25
C TYR A 317 -2.85 -11.31 -7.71
N ALA A 318 -2.35 -10.14 -8.09
CA ALA A 318 -1.95 -9.84 -9.46
C ALA A 318 -0.80 -10.74 -9.93
N ASP A 319 0.20 -10.98 -9.06
CA ASP A 319 1.29 -11.91 -9.35
C ASP A 319 0.78 -13.34 -9.62
N LYS A 320 -0.23 -13.81 -8.86
CA LYS A 320 -0.82 -15.14 -9.08
C LYS A 320 -1.74 -15.21 -10.31
N ARG A 321 -2.19 -14.07 -10.83
CA ARG A 321 -3.03 -13.94 -12.02
C ARG A 321 -2.22 -13.72 -13.31
N VAL A 322 -0.91 -13.47 -13.21
CA VAL A 322 -0.05 -13.26 -14.38
C VAL A 322 0.83 -14.48 -14.61
N MET A 323 0.63 -15.15 -15.73
CA MET A 323 1.45 -16.27 -16.21
C MET A 323 2.41 -15.75 -17.29
N SER A 324 3.71 -15.74 -17.01
CA SER A 324 4.72 -15.07 -17.83
C SER A 324 4.42 -13.57 -17.95
N ASP A 325 3.73 -13.14 -18.99
CA ASP A 325 3.33 -11.76 -19.27
C ASP A 325 1.83 -11.63 -19.60
N THR A 326 1.06 -12.70 -19.38
CA THR A 326 -0.36 -12.77 -19.72
C THR A 326 -1.22 -12.92 -18.48
N VAL A 327 -2.28 -12.13 -18.38
CA VAL A 327 -3.28 -12.27 -17.30
C VAL A 327 -4.16 -13.48 -17.58
N VAL A 328 -4.22 -14.40 -16.62
CA VAL A 328 -4.99 -15.65 -16.68
C VAL A 328 -5.88 -15.79 -15.46
N THR A 329 -6.80 -16.75 -15.45
CA THR A 329 -7.55 -17.11 -14.23
C THR A 329 -6.66 -17.85 -13.24
N LEU A 330 -7.05 -17.89 -11.96
CA LEU A 330 -6.36 -18.70 -10.96
C LEU A 330 -6.38 -20.18 -11.30
N ASP A 331 -7.46 -20.66 -11.94
CA ASP A 331 -7.60 -22.06 -12.34
C ASP A 331 -6.62 -22.41 -13.48
N GLU A 332 -6.50 -21.54 -14.48
CA GLU A 332 -5.50 -21.70 -15.56
C GLU A 332 -4.09 -21.67 -15.01
N ARG A 333 -3.81 -20.75 -14.06
CA ARG A 333 -2.50 -20.65 -13.41
C ARG A 333 -2.17 -21.92 -12.61
N LEU A 334 -3.14 -22.50 -11.89
CA LEU A 334 -2.96 -23.76 -11.16
C LEU A 334 -2.73 -24.93 -12.13
N ALA A 335 -3.48 -24.98 -13.23
CA ALA A 335 -3.31 -26.02 -14.24
C ALA A 335 -1.91 -25.98 -14.87
N ASP A 336 -1.42 -24.80 -15.23
CA ASP A 336 -0.04 -24.61 -15.72
C ASP A 336 1.00 -25.07 -14.68
N PHE A 337 0.82 -24.69 -13.41
CA PHE A 337 1.72 -25.08 -12.33
C PHE A 337 1.75 -26.61 -12.15
N ARG A 338 0.59 -27.26 -12.14
CA ARG A 338 0.50 -28.72 -12.06
C ARG A 338 1.16 -29.42 -13.24
N MET A 339 1.01 -28.87 -14.45
CA MET A 339 1.64 -29.40 -15.64
C MET A 339 3.18 -29.32 -15.56
N ARG A 340 3.71 -28.21 -15.09
CA ARG A 340 5.17 -27.99 -14.98
C ARG A 340 5.83 -28.77 -13.83
N TYR A 341 5.13 -28.95 -12.71
CA TYR A 341 5.67 -29.45 -11.46
C TYR A 341 4.96 -30.70 -10.92
N GLY A 342 4.05 -31.30 -11.69
CA GLY A 342 3.13 -32.37 -11.28
C GLY A 342 3.76 -33.73 -10.88
N GLY A 343 5.07 -33.82 -10.82
CA GLY A 343 5.81 -35.01 -10.34
C GLY A 343 6.71 -34.70 -9.14
N THR A 344 6.55 -33.57 -8.48
CA THR A 344 7.44 -33.11 -7.40
C THR A 344 6.68 -32.87 -6.09
N ASP A 345 7.39 -32.76 -4.97
CA ASP A 345 6.87 -32.38 -3.64
C ASP A 345 6.22 -30.99 -3.63
N MET A 346 6.30 -30.22 -4.73
CA MET A 346 5.73 -28.89 -4.85
C MET A 346 4.21 -28.86 -5.08
N LEU A 347 3.52 -29.99 -5.24
CA LEU A 347 2.07 -30.03 -5.37
C LEU A 347 1.36 -29.56 -4.12
N GLY A 348 1.87 -29.88 -2.92
CA GLY A 348 1.34 -29.36 -1.66
C GLY A 348 1.41 -27.83 -1.55
N ASP A 349 2.52 -27.27 -2.00
CA ASP A 349 2.69 -25.81 -2.05
C ASP A 349 1.71 -25.15 -3.04
N ALA A 350 1.40 -25.83 -4.16
CA ALA A 350 0.45 -25.36 -5.16
C ALA A 350 -0.97 -25.19 -4.59
N GLU A 351 -1.45 -26.16 -3.85
CA GLU A 351 -2.79 -26.10 -3.22
C GLU A 351 -2.85 -25.00 -2.16
N ILE A 352 -1.77 -24.81 -1.39
CA ILE A 352 -1.71 -23.76 -0.35
C ILE A 352 -1.78 -22.37 -0.98
N TRP A 353 -0.95 -22.09 -1.99
CA TRP A 353 -0.98 -20.77 -2.62
C TRP A 353 -2.30 -20.51 -3.39
N TYR A 354 -2.86 -21.54 -4.03
CA TYR A 354 -4.12 -21.41 -4.75
C TYR A 354 -5.26 -21.08 -3.78
N ALA A 355 -5.38 -21.83 -2.66
CA ALA A 355 -6.38 -21.53 -1.64
C ALA A 355 -6.21 -20.11 -1.06
N GLY A 356 -4.95 -19.68 -0.84
CA GLY A 356 -4.65 -18.31 -0.41
C GLY A 356 -5.04 -17.26 -1.44
N ALA A 357 -4.76 -17.50 -2.73
CA ALA A 357 -5.11 -16.59 -3.82
C ALA A 357 -6.62 -16.47 -4.03
N ARG A 358 -7.37 -17.61 -3.96
CA ARG A 358 -8.84 -17.61 -4.03
C ARG A 358 -9.48 -16.86 -2.86
N ARG A 359 -8.92 -16.98 -1.65
CA ARG A 359 -9.38 -16.20 -0.51
C ARG A 359 -9.14 -14.71 -0.72
N THR A 360 -7.94 -14.33 -1.18
CA THR A 360 -7.61 -12.95 -1.49
C THR A 360 -8.52 -12.39 -2.60
N GLU A 361 -8.83 -13.19 -3.62
CA GLU A 361 -9.76 -12.83 -4.69
C GLU A 361 -11.15 -12.51 -4.14
N ALA A 362 -11.68 -13.39 -3.27
CA ALA A 362 -12.99 -13.18 -2.66
C ALA A 362 -13.06 -11.95 -1.74
N GLU A 363 -11.94 -11.60 -1.07
CA GLU A 363 -11.86 -10.39 -0.25
C GLU A 363 -11.74 -9.11 -1.09
N LEU A 364 -10.97 -9.17 -2.19
CA LEU A 364 -10.81 -8.03 -3.09
C LEU A 364 -12.09 -7.77 -3.90
N PHE A 365 -12.77 -8.83 -4.33
CA PHE A 365 -13.90 -8.78 -5.25
C PHE A 365 -15.09 -9.61 -4.73
N PRO A 366 -15.78 -9.14 -3.66
CA PRO A 366 -16.89 -9.89 -3.08
C PRO A 366 -18.06 -10.09 -4.06
N ASP A 367 -18.23 -9.18 -5.03
CA ASP A 367 -19.28 -9.22 -6.04
C ASP A 367 -18.82 -9.90 -7.35
N GLY A 368 -17.66 -10.55 -7.35
CA GLY A 368 -17.05 -11.17 -8.52
C GLY A 368 -15.94 -10.32 -9.15
N VAL A 369 -15.05 -11.01 -9.89
CA VAL A 369 -13.90 -10.39 -10.53
C VAL A 369 -14.34 -9.63 -11.78
N PRO A 370 -14.06 -8.33 -11.91
CA PRO A 370 -14.52 -7.50 -13.03
C PRO A 370 -13.61 -7.56 -14.28
N PHE A 371 -12.62 -8.47 -14.33
CA PHE A 371 -11.59 -8.54 -15.38
C PHE A 371 -11.50 -9.92 -16.03
#